data_ade10c121ca5178ab8305ab78bdadbeb
#
_entry.id   ade10c121ca5178ab8305ab78bdadbeb
#
_cell.length_a   1.000
_cell.length_b   1.000
_cell.length_c   1.000
_cell.angle_alpha   90.00
_cell.angle_beta   90.00
_cell.angle_gamma   90.00
#
_symmetry.space_group_name_H-M   'P 1'
#
loop_
_entity.id
_entity.type
_entity.pdbx_description
1 polymer ?
#
loop_
_entity_poly.entity_id
_entity_poly.type
_entity_poly.pdbx_seq_one_letter_code
_entity_poly.pdbx_strand_id
1 'polypeptide(L)'
;MNATSQQLAVIGALMGGELSGRELRAELERREVTMKRPAFYRQMARAEDAGLVKGRTAVTDYNGVPITERFYEVTGVGRSAWNEAMMNFGLAGGV
;
A
#
# COMPACT_ATOMS: atom_id res chain seq x y z
N MET A 1 -11.44 5.63 12.38
CA MET A 1 -11.61 5.44 10.93
C MET A 1 -11.27 4.00 10.58
N ASN A 2 -12.14 3.35 9.85
CA ASN A 2 -11.92 1.96 9.47
C ASN A 2 -11.36 1.89 8.05
N ALA A 3 -10.17 1.29 7.92
CA ALA A 3 -9.62 1.02 6.60
C ALA A 3 -10.38 -0.12 5.93
N THR A 4 -10.55 -0.04 4.62
CA THR A 4 -11.17 -1.12 3.85
C THR A 4 -10.21 -2.31 3.76
N SER A 5 -10.75 -3.47 3.36
CA SER A 5 -9.91 -4.66 3.16
C SER A 5 -8.80 -4.41 2.14
N GLN A 6 -9.11 -3.69 1.05
CA GLN A 6 -8.11 -3.37 0.05
C GLN A 6 -7.06 -2.41 0.58
N GLN A 7 -7.46 -1.42 1.38
CA GLN A 7 -6.52 -0.51 2.03
C GLN A 7 -5.60 -1.25 2.99
N LEU A 8 -6.15 -2.18 3.76
CA LEU A 8 -5.34 -3.00 4.67
C LEU A 8 -4.34 -3.87 3.90
N ALA A 9 -4.74 -4.42 2.76
CA ALA A 9 -3.84 -5.19 1.93
C ALA A 9 -2.67 -4.33 1.44
N VAL A 10 -2.94 -3.10 1.02
CA VAL A 10 -1.91 -2.16 0.59
C VAL A 10 -0.96 -1.83 1.74
N ILE A 11 -1.52 -1.52 2.91
CA ILE A 11 -0.71 -1.21 4.09
C ILE A 11 0.18 -2.41 4.45
N GLY A 12 -0.39 -3.61 4.47
CA GLY A 12 0.37 -4.82 4.77
C GLY A 12 1.53 -5.03 3.82
N ALA A 13 1.32 -4.76 2.54
CA ALA A 13 2.37 -4.88 1.53
C ALA A 13 3.48 -3.86 1.73
N LEU A 14 3.18 -2.71 2.34
CA LEU A 14 4.14 -1.62 2.57
C LEU A 14 4.81 -1.68 3.94
N MET A 15 4.44 -2.61 4.79
CA MET A 15 4.99 -2.65 6.16
C MET A 15 6.50 -2.92 6.18
N GLY A 16 7.03 -3.54 5.14
CA GLY A 16 8.47 -3.79 5.02
C GLY A 16 9.28 -2.61 4.51
N GLY A 17 8.64 -1.54 4.09
CA GLY A 17 9.30 -0.34 3.59
C GLY A 17 8.64 0.22 2.34
N GLU A 18 9.21 1.31 1.86
CA GLU A 18 8.72 1.99 0.66
C GLU A 18 8.86 1.10 -0.58
N LEU A 19 7.84 1.10 -1.43
CA LEU A 19 7.85 0.37 -2.69
C LEU A 19 7.39 1.29 -3.82
N SER A 20 7.92 1.08 -5.02
CA SER A 20 7.38 1.73 -6.21
C SER A 20 6.00 1.16 -6.51
N GLY A 21 5.21 1.88 -7.32
CA GLY A 21 3.89 1.38 -7.72
C GLY A 21 3.96 0.00 -8.36
N ARG A 22 4.98 -0.22 -9.20
CA ARG A 22 5.19 -1.51 -9.86
C ARG A 22 5.52 -2.61 -8.85
N GLU A 23 6.42 -2.31 -7.91
CA GLU A 23 6.79 -3.26 -6.87
C GLU A 23 5.62 -3.58 -5.95
N LEU A 24 4.84 -2.55 -5.61
CA LEU A 24 3.66 -2.71 -4.77
C LEU A 24 2.61 -3.59 -5.44
N ARG A 25 2.37 -3.37 -6.74
CA ARG A 25 1.44 -4.21 -7.49
C ARG A 25 1.89 -5.66 -7.53
N ALA A 26 3.20 -5.88 -7.72
CA ALA A 26 3.75 -7.24 -7.71
C ALA A 26 3.60 -7.89 -6.34
N GLU A 27 3.82 -7.13 -5.26
CA GLU A 27 3.66 -7.63 -3.90
C GLU A 27 2.20 -7.99 -3.60
N LEU A 28 1.27 -7.13 -4.03
CA LEU A 28 -0.16 -7.42 -3.88
C LEU A 28 -0.56 -8.67 -4.64
N GLU A 29 -0.03 -8.85 -5.84
CA GLU A 29 -0.31 -10.04 -6.65
C GLU A 29 0.18 -11.30 -5.95
N ARG A 30 1.36 -11.26 -5.33
CA ARG A 30 1.87 -12.39 -4.54
C ARG A 30 0.97 -12.72 -3.36
N ARG A 31 0.23 -11.74 -2.86
CA ARG A 31 -0.74 -11.90 -1.77
C ARG A 31 -2.14 -12.19 -2.30
N GLU A 32 -2.24 -12.52 -3.58
CA GLU A 32 -3.51 -12.85 -4.26
C GLU A 32 -4.49 -11.67 -4.31
N VAL A 33 -3.96 -10.45 -4.29
CA VAL A 33 -4.76 -9.24 -4.47
C VAL A 33 -4.43 -8.66 -5.84
N THR A 34 -5.25 -8.94 -6.82
CA THR A 34 -5.02 -8.51 -8.19
C THR A 34 -5.91 -7.31 -8.52
N MET A 35 -5.28 -6.26 -9.02
CA MET A 35 -5.98 -5.06 -9.47
C MET A 35 -5.44 -4.65 -10.83
N LYS A 36 -6.33 -4.26 -11.73
CA LYS A 36 -5.91 -3.64 -12.98
C LYS A 36 -5.29 -2.29 -12.68
N ARG A 37 -4.41 -1.83 -13.57
CA ARG A 37 -3.66 -0.60 -13.34
C ARG A 37 -4.54 0.61 -12.98
N PRO A 38 -5.66 0.89 -13.69
CA PRO A 38 -6.49 2.03 -13.31
C PRO A 38 -7.11 1.89 -11.91
N ALA A 39 -7.55 0.68 -11.56
CA ALA A 39 -8.12 0.41 -10.23
C ALA A 39 -7.06 0.57 -9.15
N PHE A 40 -5.83 0.12 -9.40
CA PHE A 40 -4.72 0.25 -8.47
C PHE A 40 -4.47 1.73 -8.14
N TYR A 41 -4.32 2.58 -9.15
CA TYR A 41 -4.02 3.98 -8.91
C TYR A 41 -5.19 4.71 -8.24
N ARG A 42 -6.43 4.31 -8.52
CA ARG A 42 -7.60 4.84 -7.81
C ARG A 42 -7.55 4.49 -6.33
N GLN A 43 -7.22 3.24 -6.02
CA GLN A 43 -7.10 2.79 -4.63
C GLN A 43 -5.96 3.51 -3.91
N MET A 44 -4.85 3.73 -4.59
CA MET A 44 -3.73 4.45 -3.99
C MET A 44 -4.09 5.90 -3.71
N ALA A 45 -4.81 6.56 -4.62
CA ALA A 45 -5.29 7.92 -4.40
C ALA A 45 -6.21 8.00 -3.18
N ARG A 46 -7.11 7.03 -3.03
CA ARG A 46 -7.99 6.96 -1.86
C ARG A 46 -7.22 6.74 -0.57
N ALA A 47 -6.22 5.87 -0.62
CA ALA A 47 -5.38 5.60 0.56
C ALA A 47 -4.58 6.85 0.95
N GLU A 48 -4.07 7.59 -0.03
CA GLU A 48 -3.40 8.87 0.22
C GLU A 48 -4.35 9.90 0.81
N ASP A 49 -5.56 10.03 0.25
CA ASP A 49 -6.58 10.96 0.73
C ASP A 49 -6.99 10.63 2.17
N ALA A 50 -7.02 9.36 2.50
CA ALA A 50 -7.33 8.92 3.87
C ALA A 50 -6.14 9.07 4.82
N GLY A 51 -4.98 9.48 4.32
CA GLY A 51 -3.78 9.65 5.15
C GLY A 51 -3.09 8.36 5.55
N LEU A 52 -3.45 7.24 4.92
CA LEU A 52 -2.91 5.92 5.28
C LEU A 52 -1.54 5.66 4.66
N VAL A 53 -1.30 6.23 3.48
CA VAL A 53 -0.03 6.13 2.77
C VAL A 53 0.32 7.51 2.24
N LYS A 54 1.60 7.71 1.95
CA LYS A 54 2.04 8.89 1.23
C LYS A 54 2.82 8.45 0.00
N GLY A 55 2.65 9.20 -1.09
CA GLY A 55 3.33 8.95 -2.34
C GLY A 55 4.32 10.05 -2.66
N ARG A 56 5.38 9.70 -3.36
CA ARG A 56 6.32 10.66 -3.92
C ARG A 56 6.69 10.22 -5.32
N THR A 57 7.04 11.17 -6.15
CA THR A 57 7.50 10.90 -7.50
C THR A 57 9.03 11.05 -7.54
N ALA A 58 9.70 10.13 -8.19
CA ALA A 58 11.14 10.18 -8.35
C ALA A 58 11.51 9.68 -9.74
N VAL A 59 12.65 10.16 -10.23
CA VAL A 59 13.21 9.69 -11.49
C VAL A 59 14.22 8.60 -11.16
N THR A 60 14.04 7.44 -11.76
CA THR A 60 14.96 6.32 -11.60
C THR A 60 15.62 6.03 -12.94
N ASP A 61 16.84 5.51 -12.89
CA ASP A 61 17.57 5.13 -14.08
C ASP A 61 17.34 3.65 -14.35
N TYR A 62 16.76 3.35 -15.51
CA TYR A 62 16.52 1.97 -15.92
C TYR A 62 17.29 1.72 -17.21
N ASN A 63 18.44 1.05 -17.09
CA ASN A 63 19.34 0.76 -18.21
C ASN A 63 19.74 2.02 -18.98
N GLY A 64 20.07 3.10 -18.26
CA GLY A 64 20.47 4.37 -18.86
C GLY A 64 19.31 5.25 -19.30
N VAL A 65 18.07 4.80 -19.12
CA VAL A 65 16.87 5.57 -19.49
C VAL A 65 16.22 6.11 -18.23
N PRO A 66 16.06 7.44 -18.10
CA PRO A 66 15.37 8.01 -16.94
C PRO A 66 13.88 7.69 -17.03
N ILE A 67 13.34 7.12 -15.96
CA ILE A 67 11.93 6.78 -15.85
C ILE A 67 11.37 7.46 -14.61
N THR A 68 10.24 8.12 -14.76
CA THR A 68 9.53 8.71 -13.63
C THR A 68 8.66 7.62 -12.99
N GLU A 69 8.90 7.40 -11.70
CA GLU A 69 8.13 6.42 -10.93
C GLU A 69 7.54 7.06 -9.70
N ARG A 70 6.41 6.53 -9.27
CA ARG A 70 5.79 6.95 -8.02
C ARG A 70 6.06 5.87 -6.97
N PHE A 71 6.49 6.32 -5.80
CA PHE A 71 6.81 5.45 -4.66
C PHE A 71 5.81 5.73 -3.54
N TYR A 72 5.51 4.69 -2.77
CA TYR A 72 4.54 4.77 -1.69
C TYR A 72 5.14 4.21 -0.42
N GLU A 73 4.79 4.84 0.71
CA GLU A 73 5.14 4.30 2.02
C GLU A 73 3.96 4.48 2.97
N VAL A 74 3.87 3.62 3.97
CA VAL A 74 2.81 3.71 4.97
C VAL A 74 3.12 4.85 5.94
N THR A 75 2.07 5.57 6.34
CA THR A 75 2.18 6.66 7.33
C THR A 75 1.98 6.12 8.74
N GLY A 76 2.19 6.99 9.75
CA GLY A 76 1.85 6.63 11.12
C GLY A 76 0.38 6.30 11.29
N VAL A 77 -0.50 7.04 10.61
CA VAL A 77 -1.94 6.76 10.60
C VAL A 77 -2.21 5.39 9.99
N GLY A 78 -1.54 5.06 8.90
CA GLY A 78 -1.67 3.75 8.26
C GLY A 78 -1.20 2.62 9.17
N ARG A 79 -0.08 2.80 9.85
CA ARG A 79 0.42 1.81 10.79
C ARG A 79 -0.55 1.59 11.95
N SER A 80 -1.14 2.66 12.46
CA SER A 80 -2.15 2.56 13.52
C SER A 80 -3.38 1.80 13.05
N ALA A 81 -3.85 2.08 11.83
CA ALA A 81 -4.99 1.36 11.26
C ALA A 81 -4.69 -0.13 11.10
N TRP A 82 -3.47 -0.46 10.67
CA TRP A 82 -3.02 -1.85 10.54
C TRP A 82 -3.01 -2.54 11.90
N ASN A 83 -2.38 -1.90 12.89
CA ASN A 83 -2.26 -2.47 14.23
C ASN A 83 -3.64 -2.70 14.84
N GLU A 84 -4.54 -1.74 14.69
CA GLU A 84 -5.92 -1.85 15.19
C GLU A 84 -6.65 -3.01 14.52
N ALA A 85 -6.54 -3.12 13.19
CA ALA A 85 -7.17 -4.20 12.45
C ALA A 85 -6.62 -5.57 12.86
N MET A 86 -5.29 -5.68 13.03
CA MET A 86 -4.67 -6.93 13.42
C MET A 86 -5.04 -7.31 14.86
N MET A 87 -5.14 -6.33 15.75
CA MET A 87 -5.57 -6.56 17.12
C MET A 87 -7.01 -7.09 17.16
N ASN A 88 -7.92 -6.44 16.43
CA ASN A 88 -9.33 -6.86 16.37
C ASN A 88 -9.44 -8.25 15.74
N PHE A 89 -8.70 -8.52 14.70
CA PHE A 89 -8.68 -9.83 14.06
C PHE A 89 -8.16 -10.90 15.03
N GLY A 90 -7.07 -10.58 15.75
CA GLY A 90 -6.50 -11.48 16.73
C GLY A 90 -7.46 -11.78 17.88
N LEU A 91 -8.17 -10.77 18.37
CA LEU A 91 -9.19 -10.94 19.41
C LEU A 91 -10.35 -11.79 18.92
N ALA A 92 -10.77 -11.62 17.67
CA ALA A 92 -11.87 -12.37 17.09
C ALA A 92 -11.48 -13.81 16.75
N GLY A 93 -10.26 -14.03 16.31
CA GLY A 93 -9.79 -15.34 15.85
C GLY A 93 -8.94 -16.10 16.84
N GLY A 94 -8.48 -15.46 17.90
CA GLY A 94 -7.54 -16.05 18.86
C GLY A 94 -8.17 -16.68 20.08
N VAL A 95 -9.45 -16.75 20.07
CA VAL A 95 -10.20 -17.31 21.21
C VAL A 95 -10.36 -18.80 21.08
#